data_42f46500154c1e52972b133096e2d7bf
#
_entry.id   42f46500154c1e52972b133096e2d7bf
#
_cell.length_a   1.000
_cell.length_b   1.000
_cell.length_c   1.000
_cell.angle_alpha   90.00
_cell.angle_beta   90.00
_cell.angle_gamma   90.00
#
_symmetry.space_group_name_H-M   'P 1'
#
loop_
_entity.id
_entity.type
_entity.pdbx_description
1 polymer ?
#
loop_
_entity_poly.entity_id
_entity_poly.type
_entity_poly.pdbx_seq_one_letter_code
_entity_poly.pdbx_strand_id
1 'polypeptide(L)'
;RVDHGDTFLDTDAQERSRGITIFSKQAVLPLPGCTLTLLDTPGHVDFSAEMERTLQVLDCAVLIISGTAGIQGHTVTLWRLLRRYQVPVILFFNKMDMETANRDALLAAVRVELDEGCIDFSQPQAQLFEELSLSDEALMESYLTSGTLSDAQIAPLVSHRRVFPC
;
A
#
# COMPACT_ATOMS: atom_id res chain seq x y z
N ARG A 1 8.50 19.23 3.66
CA ARG A 1 7.20 19.80 4.16
C ARG A 1 6.32 20.08 2.95
N VAL A 2 5.30 19.29 2.75
CA VAL A 2 4.37 19.40 1.60
C VAL A 2 3.66 20.76 1.56
N ASP A 3 3.46 21.38 2.71
CA ASP A 3 2.77 22.66 2.87
C ASP A 3 3.52 23.90 2.30
N HIS A 4 4.76 23.73 1.83
CA HIS A 4 5.56 24.79 1.21
C HIS A 4 5.80 24.61 -0.29
N GLY A 5 5.12 23.65 -0.95
CA GLY A 5 5.28 23.40 -2.39
C GLY A 5 6.62 22.72 -2.78
N ASP A 6 7.35 22.17 -1.80
CA ASP A 6 8.62 21.47 -2.00
C ASP A 6 8.38 19.99 -2.34
N THR A 7 7.59 19.72 -3.38
CA THR A 7 7.39 18.36 -3.88
C THR A 7 8.46 18.04 -4.93
N PHE A 8 9.22 16.97 -4.72
CA PHE A 8 10.34 16.61 -5.60
C PHE A 8 9.89 16.25 -7.02
N LEU A 9 8.72 15.63 -7.15
CA LEU A 9 8.17 15.21 -8.43
C LEU A 9 7.22 16.22 -9.07
N ASP A 10 6.50 17.06 -8.30
CA ASP A 10 5.54 18.02 -8.85
C ASP A 10 6.25 19.27 -9.39
N THR A 11 6.66 19.20 -10.65
CA THR A 11 7.35 20.30 -11.34
C THR A 11 6.42 21.25 -12.10
N ASP A 12 5.18 20.82 -12.37
CA ASP A 12 4.18 21.61 -13.10
C ASP A 12 3.59 22.73 -12.22
N ALA A 13 3.40 23.92 -12.80
CA ALA A 13 2.88 25.09 -12.08
C ALA A 13 1.43 24.92 -11.60
N GLN A 14 0.60 24.16 -12.34
CA GLN A 14 -0.79 23.90 -11.97
C GLN A 14 -0.89 22.89 -10.83
N GLU A 15 -0.04 21.87 -10.84
CA GLU A 15 0.06 20.88 -9.75
C GLU A 15 0.48 21.56 -8.45
N ARG A 16 1.54 22.39 -8.48
CA ARG A 16 2.00 23.15 -7.32
C ARG A 16 0.94 24.11 -6.76
N SER A 17 0.22 24.80 -7.64
CA SER A 17 -0.81 25.77 -7.22
C SER A 17 -2.04 25.10 -6.59
N ARG A 18 -2.36 23.87 -6.99
CA ARG A 18 -3.52 23.10 -6.51
C ARG A 18 -3.15 22.07 -5.42
N GLY A 19 -1.86 21.75 -5.26
CA GLY A 19 -1.39 20.74 -4.32
C GLY A 19 -1.84 19.32 -4.68
N ILE A 20 -2.05 19.04 -5.98
CA ILE A 20 -2.47 17.73 -6.48
C ILE A 20 -1.63 17.31 -7.69
N THR A 21 -1.31 16.02 -7.78
CA THR A 21 -0.67 15.44 -8.96
C THR A 21 -1.70 15.27 -10.08
N ILE A 22 -1.39 15.74 -11.27
CA ILE A 22 -2.25 15.67 -12.47
C ILE A 22 -1.73 14.61 -13.44
N PHE A 23 -0.41 14.55 -13.65
CA PHE A 23 0.25 13.62 -14.57
C PHE A 23 1.08 12.60 -13.79
N SER A 24 1.06 11.34 -14.25
CA SER A 24 1.93 10.30 -13.70
C SER A 24 3.40 10.66 -13.94
N LYS A 25 4.21 10.58 -12.90
CA LYS A 25 5.63 10.89 -12.92
C LYS A 25 6.44 9.69 -12.47
N GLN A 26 7.67 9.59 -12.94
CA GLN A 26 8.53 8.49 -12.53
C GLN A 26 9.84 8.99 -11.90
N ALA A 27 10.29 8.24 -10.92
CA ALA A 27 11.64 8.33 -10.36
C ALA A 27 12.28 6.94 -10.38
N VAL A 28 13.55 6.89 -10.77
CA VAL A 28 14.31 5.63 -10.80
C VAL A 28 15.28 5.62 -9.63
N LEU A 29 15.19 4.60 -8.81
CA LEU A 29 15.98 4.41 -7.60
C LEU A 29 16.81 3.13 -7.73
N PRO A 30 18.14 3.24 -7.92
CA PRO A 30 19.02 2.08 -7.90
C PRO A 30 19.15 1.56 -6.47
N LEU A 31 18.83 0.27 -6.26
CA LEU A 31 18.99 -0.44 -5.01
C LEU A 31 19.98 -1.59 -5.17
N PRO A 32 20.59 -2.09 -4.10
CA PRO A 32 21.42 -3.29 -4.16
C PRO A 32 20.65 -4.49 -4.72
N GLY A 33 21.04 -4.97 -5.91
CA GLY A 33 20.43 -6.14 -6.55
C GLY A 33 19.19 -5.87 -7.40
N CYS A 34 18.63 -4.65 -7.41
CA CYS A 34 17.48 -4.29 -8.25
C CYS A 34 17.41 -2.79 -8.57
N THR A 35 16.58 -2.44 -9.53
CA THR A 35 16.23 -1.04 -9.81
C THR A 35 14.74 -0.85 -9.56
N LEU A 36 14.41 0.06 -8.65
CA LEU A 36 13.03 0.43 -8.37
C LEU A 36 12.62 1.62 -9.24
N THR A 37 11.56 1.48 -10.02
CA THR A 37 10.92 2.59 -10.72
C THR A 37 9.66 2.98 -9.96
N LEU A 38 9.70 4.12 -9.30
CA LEU A 38 8.55 4.70 -8.62
C LEU A 38 7.70 5.46 -9.62
N LEU A 39 6.41 5.13 -9.71
CA LEU A 39 5.42 5.88 -10.47
C LEU A 39 4.50 6.62 -9.50
N ASP A 40 4.62 7.94 -9.46
CA ASP A 40 3.70 8.79 -8.70
C ASP A 40 2.45 9.03 -9.55
N THR A 41 1.29 8.62 -9.03
CA THR A 41 0.03 8.59 -9.78
C THR A 41 -0.96 9.61 -9.23
N PRO A 42 -1.76 10.27 -10.10
CA PRO A 42 -2.82 11.14 -9.64
C PRO A 42 -3.78 10.43 -8.70
N GLY A 43 -3.98 11.00 -7.51
CA GLY A 43 -4.93 10.48 -6.51
C GLY A 43 -6.36 11.00 -6.67
N HIS A 44 -6.61 11.96 -7.56
CA HIS A 44 -7.92 12.58 -7.71
C HIS A 44 -8.81 11.85 -8.72
N VAL A 45 -10.10 11.73 -8.42
CA VAL A 45 -11.08 11.00 -9.26
C VAL A 45 -11.18 11.51 -10.71
N ASP A 46 -10.91 12.78 -10.95
CA ASP A 46 -10.95 13.39 -12.27
C ASP A 46 -9.83 12.86 -13.21
N PHE A 47 -8.80 12.23 -12.65
CA PHE A 47 -7.66 11.68 -13.39
C PHE A 47 -7.64 10.16 -13.42
N SER A 48 -8.79 9.52 -13.23
CA SER A 48 -8.91 8.06 -13.17
C SER A 48 -8.42 7.34 -14.43
N ALA A 49 -8.55 7.95 -15.60
CA ALA A 49 -8.05 7.37 -16.85
C ALA A 49 -6.52 7.29 -16.92
N GLU A 50 -5.81 8.31 -16.40
CA GLU A 50 -4.36 8.31 -16.31
C GLU A 50 -3.86 7.28 -15.29
N MET A 51 -4.54 7.23 -14.16
CA MET A 51 -4.25 6.20 -13.14
C MET A 51 -4.48 4.79 -13.70
N GLU A 52 -5.59 4.53 -14.40
CA GLU A 52 -5.90 3.21 -14.94
C GLU A 52 -4.85 2.72 -15.96
N ARG A 53 -4.28 3.62 -16.75
CA ARG A 53 -3.13 3.30 -17.63
C ARG A 53 -1.90 2.88 -16.84
N THR A 54 -1.62 3.59 -15.75
CA THR A 54 -0.47 3.28 -14.89
C THR A 54 -0.62 1.92 -14.22
N LEU A 55 -1.83 1.53 -13.79
CA LEU A 55 -2.08 0.24 -13.14
C LEU A 55 -1.66 -0.97 -14.00
N GLN A 56 -1.67 -0.84 -15.33
CA GLN A 56 -1.33 -1.94 -16.24
C GLN A 56 0.17 -2.28 -16.29
N VAL A 57 1.01 -1.41 -15.75
CA VAL A 57 2.48 -1.58 -15.76
C VAL A 57 3.07 -1.71 -14.37
N LEU A 58 2.24 -1.74 -13.32
CA LEU A 58 2.70 -1.87 -11.94
C LEU A 58 2.97 -3.33 -11.58
N ASP A 59 4.13 -3.58 -10.99
CA ASP A 59 4.42 -4.84 -10.30
C ASP A 59 3.81 -4.87 -8.89
N CYS A 60 3.71 -3.70 -8.25
CA CYS A 60 3.14 -3.52 -6.93
C CYS A 60 2.64 -2.09 -6.76
N ALA A 61 1.62 -1.87 -5.95
CA ALA A 61 1.12 -0.55 -5.59
C ALA A 61 1.28 -0.28 -4.09
N VAL A 62 1.65 0.94 -3.74
CA VAL A 62 1.56 1.45 -2.36
C VAL A 62 0.32 2.32 -2.27
N LEU A 63 -0.73 1.85 -1.60
CA LEU A 63 -1.95 2.60 -1.37
C LEU A 63 -1.83 3.40 -0.07
N ILE A 64 -1.76 4.72 -0.18
CA ILE A 64 -1.58 5.62 0.96
C ILE A 64 -2.94 6.00 1.55
N ILE A 65 -3.12 5.75 2.85
CA ILE A 65 -4.33 6.08 3.60
C ILE A 65 -3.96 7.07 4.72
N SER A 66 -4.71 8.15 4.83
CA SER A 66 -4.49 9.12 5.90
C SER A 66 -4.99 8.57 7.23
N GLY A 67 -4.14 8.58 8.27
CA GLY A 67 -4.51 8.18 9.63
C GLY A 67 -5.61 9.03 10.26
N THR A 68 -5.75 10.27 9.80
CA THR A 68 -6.78 11.20 10.31
C THR A 68 -8.10 11.15 9.54
N ALA A 69 -8.04 10.88 8.22
CA ALA A 69 -9.23 10.84 7.37
C ALA A 69 -9.80 9.42 7.19
N GLY A 70 -8.98 8.39 7.46
CA GLY A 70 -9.37 6.99 7.29
C GLY A 70 -9.65 6.61 5.83
N ILE A 71 -10.46 5.57 5.67
CA ILE A 71 -10.88 5.10 4.35
C ILE A 71 -11.95 6.05 3.80
N GLN A 72 -11.72 6.51 2.57
CA GLN A 72 -12.63 7.38 1.85
C GLN A 72 -13.21 6.66 0.62
N GLY A 73 -14.31 7.17 0.06
CA GLY A 73 -14.93 6.58 -1.14
C GLY A 73 -13.94 6.40 -2.30
N HIS A 74 -12.97 7.33 -2.44
CA HIS A 74 -11.91 7.22 -3.42
C HIS A 74 -10.96 6.06 -3.12
N THR A 75 -10.59 5.84 -1.87
CA THR A 75 -9.75 4.69 -1.43
C THR A 75 -10.40 3.37 -1.86
N VAL A 76 -11.71 3.23 -1.64
CA VAL A 76 -12.47 2.03 -2.04
C VAL A 76 -12.47 1.86 -3.57
N THR A 77 -12.57 2.96 -4.32
CA THR A 77 -12.52 2.92 -5.79
C THR A 77 -11.15 2.46 -6.28
N LEU A 78 -10.06 3.02 -5.73
CA LEU A 78 -8.70 2.57 -6.04
C LEU A 78 -8.48 1.10 -5.70
N TRP A 79 -8.95 0.67 -4.53
CA TRP A 79 -8.86 -0.73 -4.11
C TRP A 79 -9.52 -1.68 -5.10
N ARG A 80 -10.74 -1.34 -5.57
CA ARG A 80 -11.47 -2.14 -6.58
C ARG A 80 -10.70 -2.22 -7.91
N LEU A 81 -10.09 -1.13 -8.34
CA LEU A 81 -9.27 -1.10 -9.55
C LEU A 81 -8.02 -1.96 -9.39
N LEU A 82 -7.27 -1.80 -8.30
CA LEU A 82 -6.10 -2.63 -7.99
C LEU A 82 -6.47 -4.12 -7.93
N ARG A 83 -7.65 -4.46 -7.38
CA ARG A 83 -8.18 -5.82 -7.39
C ARG A 83 -8.52 -6.31 -8.80
N ARG A 84 -9.13 -5.47 -9.63
CA ARG A 84 -9.48 -5.80 -11.02
C ARG A 84 -8.25 -6.10 -11.87
N TYR A 85 -7.18 -5.33 -11.69
CA TYR A 85 -5.92 -5.51 -12.41
C TYR A 85 -4.97 -6.50 -11.72
N GLN A 86 -5.38 -7.12 -10.62
CA GLN A 86 -4.60 -8.10 -9.86
C GLN A 86 -3.23 -7.56 -9.40
N VAL A 87 -3.10 -6.25 -9.19
CA VAL A 87 -1.88 -5.61 -8.71
C VAL A 87 -1.69 -5.91 -7.22
N PRO A 88 -0.55 -6.46 -6.77
CA PRO A 88 -0.21 -6.59 -5.36
C PRO A 88 -0.23 -5.22 -4.67
N VAL A 89 -0.69 -5.15 -3.43
CA VAL A 89 -0.86 -3.88 -2.71
C VAL A 89 -0.22 -3.94 -1.34
N ILE A 90 0.51 -2.87 -1.03
CA ILE A 90 0.96 -2.54 0.33
C ILE A 90 0.17 -1.32 0.78
N LEU A 91 -0.40 -1.35 1.97
CA LEU A 91 -1.09 -0.22 2.57
C LEU A 91 -0.09 0.61 3.38
N PHE A 92 -0.09 1.91 3.20
CA PHE A 92 0.75 2.81 3.98
C PHE A 92 -0.10 3.83 4.73
N PHE A 93 -0.09 3.77 6.05
CA PHE A 93 -0.80 4.70 6.91
C PHE A 93 0.05 5.94 7.14
N ASN A 94 -0.35 7.04 6.53
CA ASN A 94 0.33 8.33 6.61
C ASN A 94 -0.31 9.26 7.66
N LYS A 95 0.42 10.25 8.13
CA LYS A 95 -0.01 11.22 9.15
C LYS A 95 -0.39 10.58 10.48
N MET A 96 0.31 9.49 10.86
CA MET A 96 0.09 8.79 12.13
C MET A 96 0.64 9.54 13.35
N ASP A 97 1.40 10.63 13.12
CA ASP A 97 1.88 11.59 14.12
C ASP A 97 0.81 12.58 14.61
N MET A 98 -0.35 12.61 13.96
CA MET A 98 -1.46 13.50 14.32
C MET A 98 -2.26 12.94 15.49
N GLU A 99 -2.69 13.80 16.44
CA GLU A 99 -3.42 13.40 17.64
C GLU A 99 -4.74 12.65 17.38
N THR A 100 -5.36 12.89 16.24
CA THR A 100 -6.62 12.23 15.83
C THR A 100 -6.42 10.90 15.14
N ALA A 101 -5.17 10.50 14.83
CA ALA A 101 -4.88 9.23 14.21
C ALA A 101 -4.95 8.10 15.22
N ASN A 102 -5.66 7.02 14.85
CA ASN A 102 -5.76 5.80 15.65
C ASN A 102 -5.45 4.60 14.78
N ARG A 103 -4.29 3.97 15.04
CA ARG A 103 -3.78 2.85 14.27
C ARG A 103 -4.69 1.63 14.33
N ASP A 104 -5.14 1.25 15.53
CA ASP A 104 -5.93 0.03 15.70
C ASP A 104 -7.31 0.18 15.05
N ALA A 105 -7.93 1.36 15.20
CA ALA A 105 -9.18 1.66 14.53
C ALA A 105 -9.02 1.65 13.00
N LEU A 106 -7.91 2.18 12.47
CA LEU A 106 -7.64 2.20 11.04
C LEU A 106 -7.39 0.79 10.50
N LEU A 107 -6.61 -0.04 11.21
CA LEU A 107 -6.38 -1.43 10.85
C LEU A 107 -7.69 -2.23 10.85
N ALA A 108 -8.53 -2.05 11.85
CA ALA A 108 -9.85 -2.67 11.90
C ALA A 108 -10.72 -2.23 10.71
N ALA A 109 -10.71 -0.94 10.36
CA ALA A 109 -11.47 -0.41 9.23
C ALA A 109 -11.00 -0.98 7.89
N VAL A 110 -9.69 -1.07 7.62
CA VAL A 110 -9.18 -1.63 6.35
C VAL A 110 -9.50 -3.12 6.22
N ARG A 111 -9.52 -3.86 7.32
CA ARG A 111 -9.92 -5.27 7.34
C ARG A 111 -11.39 -5.46 6.95
N VAL A 112 -12.26 -4.59 7.43
CA VAL A 112 -13.71 -4.66 7.16
C VAL A 112 -14.05 -4.12 5.77
N GLU A 113 -13.47 -2.97 5.38
CA GLU A 113 -13.91 -2.25 4.18
C GLU A 113 -13.12 -2.63 2.92
N LEU A 114 -11.87 -3.10 3.06
CA LEU A 114 -11.04 -3.48 1.93
C LEU A 114 -10.86 -4.99 1.83
N ASP A 115 -10.18 -5.60 2.81
CA ASP A 115 -9.93 -7.05 2.82
C ASP A 115 -9.46 -7.52 4.21
N GLU A 116 -9.96 -8.66 4.66
CA GLU A 116 -9.56 -9.28 5.94
C GLU A 116 -8.08 -9.71 5.97
N GLY A 117 -7.45 -9.92 4.81
CA GLY A 117 -6.03 -10.20 4.64
C GLY A 117 -5.11 -9.00 4.87
N CYS A 118 -5.61 -7.85 5.34
CA CYS A 118 -4.80 -6.72 5.77
C CYS A 118 -4.11 -7.03 7.10
N ILE A 119 -2.78 -7.17 7.08
CA ILE A 119 -1.95 -7.57 8.23
C ILE A 119 -0.95 -6.47 8.55
N ASP A 120 -0.80 -6.17 9.85
CA ASP A 120 0.17 -5.21 10.34
C ASP A 120 1.59 -5.78 10.33
N PHE A 121 2.42 -5.34 9.40
CA PHE A 121 3.82 -5.77 9.29
C PHE A 121 4.77 -5.04 10.23
N SER A 122 4.31 -4.04 10.99
CA SER A 122 5.12 -3.35 11.99
C SER A 122 5.02 -3.95 13.40
N GLN A 123 4.18 -4.97 13.57
CA GLN A 123 4.07 -5.71 14.83
C GLN A 123 5.31 -6.60 15.10
N PRO A 124 5.51 -7.08 16.36
CA PRO A 124 6.59 -8.00 16.68
C PRO A 124 6.56 -9.25 15.79
N GLN A 125 7.74 -9.70 15.36
CA GLN A 125 7.88 -10.78 14.36
C GLN A 125 7.13 -12.07 14.74
N ALA A 126 7.11 -12.45 16.02
CA ALA A 126 6.39 -13.63 16.46
C ALA A 126 4.88 -13.53 16.23
N GLN A 127 4.29 -12.37 16.50
CA GLN A 127 2.86 -12.11 16.27
C GLN A 127 2.55 -12.05 14.76
N LEU A 128 3.44 -11.41 13.99
CA LEU A 128 3.32 -11.37 12.54
C LEU A 128 3.33 -12.78 11.93
N PHE A 129 4.25 -13.64 12.34
CA PHE A 129 4.34 -15.01 11.83
C PHE A 129 3.15 -15.87 12.22
N GLU A 130 2.65 -15.71 13.45
CA GLU A 130 1.42 -16.35 13.90
C GLU A 130 0.24 -15.93 13.01
N GLU A 131 0.04 -14.63 12.79
CA GLU A 131 -1.06 -14.11 11.96
C GLU A 131 -0.92 -14.55 10.49
N LEU A 132 0.28 -14.50 9.92
CA LEU A 132 0.56 -14.98 8.55
C LEU A 132 0.31 -16.48 8.40
N SER A 133 0.64 -17.29 9.40
CA SER A 133 0.43 -18.74 9.37
C SER A 133 -1.04 -19.13 9.24
N LEU A 134 -1.95 -18.30 9.75
CA LEU A 134 -3.41 -18.52 9.62
C LEU A 134 -3.92 -18.37 8.17
N SER A 135 -3.15 -17.74 7.29
CA SER A 135 -3.57 -17.50 5.91
C SER A 135 -3.40 -18.71 4.97
N ASP A 136 -2.61 -19.70 5.39
CA ASP A 136 -2.31 -20.89 4.56
C ASP A 136 -1.93 -22.10 5.43
N GLU A 137 -2.50 -23.28 5.14
CA GLU A 137 -2.30 -24.49 5.93
C GLU A 137 -0.83 -24.97 5.91
N ALA A 138 -0.16 -24.88 4.76
CA ALA A 138 1.25 -25.26 4.65
C ALA A 138 2.19 -24.31 5.44
N LEU A 139 1.82 -23.03 5.51
CA LEU A 139 2.53 -22.07 6.35
C LEU A 139 2.30 -22.33 7.82
N MET A 140 1.11 -22.69 8.21
CA MET A 140 0.80 -23.08 9.60
C MET A 140 1.63 -24.29 10.04
N GLU A 141 1.71 -25.33 9.22
CA GLU A 141 2.54 -26.52 9.51
C GLU A 141 4.03 -26.15 9.62
N SER A 142 4.53 -25.31 8.71
CA SER A 142 5.91 -24.82 8.73
C SER A 142 6.20 -24.01 9.99
N TYR A 143 5.31 -23.10 10.37
CA TYR A 143 5.45 -22.27 11.56
C TYR A 143 5.40 -23.09 12.86
N LEU A 144 4.48 -24.03 12.95
CA LEU A 144 4.40 -24.94 14.12
C LEU A 144 5.65 -25.81 14.28
N THR A 145 6.33 -26.14 13.18
CA THR A 145 7.55 -26.96 13.20
C THR A 145 8.81 -26.14 13.50
N SER A 146 8.94 -24.95 12.90
CA SER A 146 10.18 -24.16 12.94
C SER A 146 10.12 -22.92 13.86
N GLY A 147 8.91 -22.46 14.20
CA GLY A 147 8.69 -21.21 14.93
C GLY A 147 8.99 -19.95 14.11
N THR A 148 9.30 -20.09 12.81
CA THR A 148 9.67 -18.97 11.94
C THR A 148 9.11 -19.15 10.53
N LEU A 149 8.95 -18.03 9.80
CA LEU A 149 8.64 -18.02 8.38
C LEU A 149 9.74 -17.27 7.63
N SER A 150 10.11 -17.76 6.45
CA SER A 150 11.09 -17.12 5.58
C SER A 150 10.43 -16.14 4.62
N ASP A 151 11.20 -15.16 4.12
CA ASP A 151 10.72 -14.21 3.09
C ASP A 151 10.23 -14.94 1.83
N ALA A 152 10.86 -16.06 1.46
CA ALA A 152 10.44 -16.87 0.33
C ALA A 152 9.05 -17.52 0.51
N GLN A 153 8.61 -17.71 1.74
CA GLN A 153 7.27 -18.20 2.07
C GLN A 153 6.24 -17.06 2.15
N ILE A 154 6.66 -15.89 2.60
CA ILE A 154 5.79 -14.72 2.76
C ILE A 154 5.54 -14.00 1.43
N ALA A 155 6.57 -13.84 0.58
CA ALA A 155 6.46 -13.10 -0.67
C ALA A 155 5.34 -13.59 -1.62
N PRO A 156 5.07 -14.90 -1.77
CA PRO A 156 3.94 -15.38 -2.56
C PRO A 156 2.57 -14.96 -2.02
N LEU A 157 2.40 -14.80 -0.70
CA LEU A 157 1.13 -14.35 -0.13
C LEU A 157 0.81 -12.92 -0.57
N VAL A 158 1.82 -12.06 -0.61
CA VAL A 158 1.67 -10.67 -1.04
C VAL A 158 1.49 -10.60 -2.55
N SER A 159 2.32 -11.28 -3.33
CA SER A 159 2.25 -11.26 -4.80
C SER A 159 0.96 -11.87 -5.35
N HIS A 160 0.39 -12.88 -4.71
CA HIS A 160 -0.89 -13.47 -5.07
C HIS A 160 -2.09 -12.80 -4.37
N ARG A 161 -1.90 -11.67 -3.71
CA ARG A 161 -2.96 -10.89 -3.06
C ARG A 161 -3.76 -11.66 -2.00
N ARG A 162 -3.12 -12.55 -1.29
CA ARG A 162 -3.70 -13.27 -0.13
C ARG A 162 -3.49 -12.51 1.16
N VAL A 163 -2.42 -11.70 1.22
CA VAL A 163 -2.05 -10.83 2.33
C VAL A 163 -1.69 -9.45 1.80
N PHE A 164 -2.11 -8.42 2.53
CA PHE A 164 -1.86 -7.02 2.23
C PHE A 164 -1.12 -6.39 3.41
N PRO A 165 0.23 -6.19 3.30
CA PRO A 165 1.02 -5.53 4.33
C PRO A 165 0.50 -4.12 4.64
N CYS A 166 0.39 -3.80 5.95
CA CYS A 166 -0.01 -2.50 6.45
C CYS A 166 1.11 -1.87 7.30
#